data_2ee8dc8a6aa4728fedf9a649240ff41e
#
_entry.id   2ee8dc8a6aa4728fedf9a649240ff41e
#
_cell.length_a   1.000
_cell.length_b   1.000
_cell.length_c   1.000
_cell.angle_alpha   90.00
_cell.angle_beta   90.00
_cell.angle_gamma   90.00
#
_symmetry.space_group_name_H-M   'P 1'
#
loop_
_entity.id
_entity.type
_entity.pdbx_description
1 polymer ?
#
loop_
_entity_poly.entity_id
_entity_poly.type
_entity_poly.pdbx_seq_one_letter_code
_entity_poly.pdbx_strand_id
1 'polypeptide(L)'
;MRTITKQAILTPLLLAAGMSVQAANWEIDPVESRVVFKYAYEGTPYEGEFKNVQATFDIDTMNPGSCNFSVTIPIADISVSDAETLDYLMDIEMFDVDQFPTATFKAEKCNLTSATSFTSDGTLTIRDQTHPISFPFDLEIEMYDGQPRFHLTSEVTVQRLQFGVGQGYWANTSTIPNDVVVSIDVYANQR
;
A
#
# COMPACT_ATOMS: atom_id res chain seq x y z
N MET A 1 -57.34 57.92 14.48
CA MET A 1 -57.03 56.46 14.52
C MET A 1 -56.08 56.15 13.36
N ARG A 2 -54.77 55.89 13.67
CA ARG A 2 -53.77 55.54 12.68
C ARG A 2 -53.52 54.04 12.81
N THR A 3 -53.86 53.30 11.78
CA THR A 3 -53.63 51.84 11.67
C THR A 3 -52.20 51.58 11.27
N ILE A 4 -51.40 50.90 12.10
CA ILE A 4 -50.02 50.49 11.84
C ILE A 4 -50.04 49.07 11.23
N THR A 5 -49.73 48.95 9.96
CA THR A 5 -49.59 47.68 9.28
C THR A 5 -48.19 47.11 9.56
N LYS A 6 -48.12 45.98 10.25
CA LYS A 6 -46.84 45.23 10.45
C LYS A 6 -46.53 44.44 9.21
N GLN A 7 -45.46 44.82 8.52
CA GLN A 7 -44.86 44.02 7.48
C GLN A 7 -44.00 42.94 8.12
N ALA A 8 -44.30 41.67 7.83
CA ALA A 8 -43.48 40.53 8.20
C ALA A 8 -42.36 40.37 7.15
N ILE A 9 -41.12 40.51 7.58
CA ILE A 9 -39.94 40.26 6.75
C ILE A 9 -39.68 38.75 6.78
N LEU A 10 -39.92 38.07 5.65
CA LEU A 10 -39.56 36.67 5.45
C LEU A 10 -38.08 36.63 5.05
N THR A 11 -37.21 36.15 5.93
CA THR A 11 -35.82 35.93 5.66
C THR A 11 -35.68 34.55 4.97
N PRO A 12 -35.10 34.44 3.75
CA PRO A 12 -34.87 33.12 3.13
C PRO A 12 -33.71 32.44 3.86
N LEU A 13 -33.98 31.27 4.41
CA LEU A 13 -33.00 30.35 4.95
C LEU A 13 -32.28 29.69 3.78
N LEU A 14 -31.06 30.11 3.43
CA LEU A 14 -30.19 29.40 2.49
C LEU A 14 -29.75 28.08 3.15
N LEU A 15 -30.32 26.96 2.71
CA LEU A 15 -29.76 25.66 2.95
C LEU A 15 -28.47 25.52 2.08
N ALA A 16 -27.31 25.66 2.70
CA ALA A 16 -26.05 25.22 2.11
C ALA A 16 -26.08 23.70 2.12
N ALA A 17 -26.36 23.09 0.96
CA ALA A 17 -26.12 21.68 0.75
C ALA A 17 -24.60 21.46 0.76
N GLY A 18 -24.07 20.96 1.88
CA GLY A 18 -22.70 20.51 1.97
C GLY A 18 -22.54 19.31 1.02
N MET A 19 -21.85 19.49 -0.08
CA MET A 19 -21.35 18.37 -0.88
C MET A 19 -20.28 17.68 -0.04
N SER A 20 -20.62 16.53 0.55
CA SER A 20 -19.63 15.61 1.08
C SER A 20 -18.83 15.10 -0.11
N VAL A 21 -17.58 15.53 -0.25
CA VAL A 21 -16.61 14.88 -1.14
C VAL A 21 -16.40 13.49 -0.56
N GLN A 22 -16.93 12.50 -1.24
CA GLN A 22 -16.75 11.11 -0.88
C GLN A 22 -15.38 10.71 -1.41
N ALA A 23 -14.50 10.26 -0.51
CA ALA A 23 -13.20 9.72 -0.91
C ALA A 23 -13.42 8.59 -1.94
N ALA A 24 -12.65 8.60 -3.01
CA ALA A 24 -12.77 7.61 -4.05
C ALA A 24 -12.28 6.25 -3.52
N ASN A 25 -13.14 5.25 -3.57
CA ASN A 25 -12.74 3.87 -3.28
C ASN A 25 -12.08 3.28 -4.53
N TRP A 26 -10.88 2.74 -4.33
CA TRP A 26 -10.10 2.10 -5.38
C TRP A 26 -9.99 0.60 -5.11
N GLU A 27 -10.15 -0.20 -6.16
CA GLU A 27 -10.00 -1.65 -6.10
C GLU A 27 -8.85 -2.10 -6.99
N ILE A 28 -7.92 -2.85 -6.38
CA ILE A 28 -6.76 -3.42 -7.10
C ILE A 28 -7.26 -4.36 -8.20
N ASP A 29 -6.70 -4.20 -9.40
CA ASP A 29 -6.83 -5.17 -10.47
C ASP A 29 -5.85 -6.33 -10.23
N PRO A 30 -6.30 -7.53 -9.84
CA PRO A 30 -5.42 -8.63 -9.47
C PRO A 30 -4.74 -9.29 -10.68
N VAL A 31 -5.19 -9.01 -11.89
CA VAL A 31 -4.65 -9.58 -13.12
C VAL A 31 -3.46 -8.78 -13.61
N GLU A 32 -3.57 -7.46 -13.55
CA GLU A 32 -2.53 -6.54 -14.05
C GLU A 32 -1.56 -6.10 -12.97
N SER A 33 -1.90 -6.27 -11.68
CA SER A 33 -1.05 -5.84 -10.56
C SER A 33 -0.07 -6.92 -10.13
N ARG A 34 1.15 -6.50 -9.78
CA ARG A 34 2.20 -7.38 -9.24
C ARG A 34 2.95 -6.72 -8.10
N VAL A 35 3.27 -7.51 -7.08
CA VAL A 35 4.17 -7.13 -5.98
C VAL A 35 5.25 -8.22 -5.88
N VAL A 36 6.46 -7.90 -6.31
CA VAL A 36 7.57 -8.85 -6.46
C VAL A 36 8.68 -8.50 -5.47
N PHE A 37 9.17 -9.49 -4.73
CA PHE A 37 10.38 -9.34 -3.93
C PHE A 37 11.56 -10.01 -4.61
N LYS A 38 12.71 -9.34 -4.57
CA LYS A 38 13.96 -9.78 -5.20
C LYS A 38 15.01 -9.96 -4.12
N TYR A 39 15.68 -11.10 -4.14
CA TYR A 39 16.74 -11.46 -3.20
C TYR A 39 17.84 -12.20 -3.91
N ALA A 40 18.96 -12.44 -3.23
CA ALA A 40 20.01 -13.31 -3.73
C ALA A 40 20.28 -14.43 -2.73
N TYR A 41 20.61 -15.61 -3.22
CA TYR A 41 21.13 -16.73 -2.44
C TYR A 41 22.48 -17.13 -2.99
N GLU A 42 23.54 -17.03 -2.18
CA GLU A 42 24.93 -17.28 -2.58
C GLU A 42 25.32 -16.53 -3.87
N GLY A 43 24.87 -15.28 -3.99
CA GLY A 43 25.14 -14.42 -5.14
C GLY A 43 24.27 -14.68 -6.37
N THR A 44 23.46 -15.72 -6.38
CA THR A 44 22.49 -15.99 -7.45
C THR A 44 21.19 -15.22 -7.20
N PRO A 45 20.69 -14.42 -8.17
CA PRO A 45 19.45 -13.67 -7.99
C PRO A 45 18.21 -14.58 -8.11
N TYR A 46 17.24 -14.33 -7.26
CA TYR A 46 15.93 -14.97 -7.24
C TYR A 46 14.83 -13.92 -7.03
N GLU A 47 13.62 -14.30 -7.37
CA GLU A 47 12.44 -13.49 -7.11
C GLU A 47 11.27 -14.35 -6.63
N GLY A 48 10.37 -13.72 -5.88
CA GLY A 48 9.08 -14.27 -5.52
C GLY A 48 8.03 -13.19 -5.62
N GLU A 49 6.77 -13.58 -5.62
CA GLU A 49 5.64 -12.67 -5.76
C GLU A 49 4.68 -12.85 -4.59
N PHE A 50 4.24 -11.72 -4.01
CA PHE A 50 3.15 -11.69 -3.05
C PHE A 50 1.83 -11.69 -3.81
N LYS A 51 1.03 -12.74 -3.65
CA LYS A 51 -0.29 -12.86 -4.27
C LYS A 51 -1.38 -12.38 -3.33
N ASN A 52 -2.55 -12.10 -3.89
CA ASN A 52 -3.77 -11.75 -3.16
C ASN A 52 -3.58 -10.56 -2.19
N VAL A 53 -2.69 -9.63 -2.53
CA VAL A 53 -2.47 -8.40 -1.76
C VAL A 53 -3.78 -7.62 -1.70
N GLN A 54 -4.20 -7.26 -0.49
CA GLN A 54 -5.38 -6.45 -0.25
C GLN A 54 -4.95 -5.05 0.14
N ALA A 55 -5.56 -4.05 -0.46
CA ALA A 55 -5.27 -2.67 -0.11
C ALA A 55 -6.52 -1.80 -0.17
N THR A 56 -6.56 -0.83 0.73
CA THR A 56 -7.45 0.33 0.63
C THR A 56 -6.58 1.55 0.38
N PHE A 57 -6.97 2.31 -0.64
CA PHE A 57 -6.32 3.56 -1.02
C PHE A 57 -7.36 4.67 -0.90
N ASP A 58 -7.08 5.63 -0.05
CA ASP A 58 -7.82 6.88 0.02
C ASP A 58 -6.88 7.97 -0.50
N ILE A 59 -7.06 8.35 -1.75
CA ILE A 59 -6.28 9.37 -2.43
C ILE A 59 -7.24 10.43 -2.94
N ASP A 60 -7.14 11.63 -2.38
CA ASP A 60 -7.81 12.79 -2.93
C ASP A 60 -7.00 13.31 -4.13
N THR A 61 -7.53 13.12 -5.34
CA THR A 61 -6.89 13.57 -6.59
C THR A 61 -6.75 15.10 -6.67
N MET A 62 -7.54 15.85 -5.89
CA MET A 62 -7.45 17.32 -5.79
C MET A 62 -6.45 17.77 -4.73
N ASN A 63 -6.14 16.90 -3.76
CA ASN A 63 -5.18 17.12 -2.69
C ASN A 63 -4.38 15.84 -2.39
N PRO A 64 -3.49 15.44 -3.30
CA PRO A 64 -2.78 14.15 -3.21
C PRO A 64 -1.85 14.02 -2.00
N GLY A 65 -1.62 15.12 -1.27
CA GLY A 65 -0.92 15.07 0.02
C GLY A 65 -1.74 14.47 1.16
N SER A 66 -3.07 14.34 1.01
CA SER A 66 -3.95 13.64 1.96
C SER A 66 -4.21 12.22 1.46
N CYS A 67 -3.22 11.35 1.50
CA CYS A 67 -3.40 9.94 1.20
C CYS A 67 -3.49 9.11 2.47
N ASN A 68 -4.24 8.02 2.39
CA ASN A 68 -4.28 6.98 3.42
C ASN A 68 -4.16 5.62 2.74
N PHE A 69 -3.14 4.86 3.12
CA PHE A 69 -2.90 3.51 2.63
C PHE A 69 -3.01 2.51 3.78
N SER A 70 -3.77 1.45 3.54
CA SER A 70 -3.78 0.28 4.40
C SER A 70 -3.66 -0.96 3.53
N VAL A 71 -2.51 -1.64 3.63
CA VAL A 71 -2.17 -2.81 2.81
C VAL A 71 -2.02 -4.02 3.72
N THR A 72 -2.61 -5.15 3.32
CA THR A 72 -2.45 -6.46 3.96
C THR A 72 -1.93 -7.44 2.93
N ILE A 73 -0.84 -8.12 3.27
CA ILE A 73 -0.14 -9.06 2.42
C ILE A 73 -0.26 -10.45 3.05
N PRO A 74 -1.05 -11.37 2.47
CA PRO A 74 -1.11 -12.76 2.93
C PRO A 74 0.22 -13.46 2.65
N ILE A 75 0.94 -13.87 3.69
CA ILE A 75 2.25 -14.51 3.54
C ILE A 75 2.11 -15.94 2.99
N ALA A 76 1.04 -16.63 3.36
CA ALA A 76 0.76 -17.97 2.85
C ALA A 76 0.54 -18.03 1.32
N ASP A 77 0.26 -16.87 0.70
CA ASP A 77 -0.01 -16.76 -0.74
C ASP A 77 1.25 -16.36 -1.55
N ILE A 78 2.43 -16.41 -0.93
CA ILE A 78 3.69 -16.22 -1.64
C ILE A 78 3.84 -17.26 -2.75
N SER A 79 4.26 -16.81 -3.92
CA SER A 79 4.58 -17.64 -5.07
C SER A 79 6.07 -17.52 -5.41
N VAL A 80 6.76 -18.64 -5.46
CA VAL A 80 8.16 -18.77 -5.93
C VAL A 80 8.24 -19.94 -6.92
N SER A 81 9.32 -20.00 -7.68
CA SER A 81 9.49 -21.02 -8.73
C SER A 81 9.75 -22.42 -8.22
N ASP A 82 10.11 -22.58 -6.96
CA ASP A 82 10.56 -23.82 -6.34
C ASP A 82 9.84 -24.11 -5.02
N ALA A 83 9.29 -25.33 -4.89
CA ALA A 83 8.50 -25.72 -3.74
C ALA A 83 9.32 -25.83 -2.45
N GLU A 84 10.59 -26.25 -2.54
CA GLU A 84 11.47 -26.33 -1.36
C GLU A 84 11.77 -24.93 -0.81
N THR A 85 11.99 -23.96 -1.71
CA THR A 85 12.13 -22.55 -1.31
C THR A 85 10.87 -22.02 -0.65
N LEU A 86 9.68 -22.40 -1.13
CA LEU A 86 8.43 -22.02 -0.50
C LEU A 86 8.33 -22.57 0.93
N ASP A 87 8.66 -23.82 1.15
CA ASP A 87 8.64 -24.45 2.47
C ASP A 87 9.60 -23.73 3.43
N TYR A 88 10.80 -23.34 3.00
CA TYR A 88 11.71 -22.54 3.81
C TYR A 88 11.16 -21.15 4.14
N LEU A 89 10.52 -20.48 3.18
CA LEU A 89 9.93 -19.16 3.44
C LEU A 89 8.79 -19.21 4.47
N MET A 90 8.03 -20.30 4.54
CA MET A 90 6.94 -20.49 5.51
C MET A 90 7.43 -20.85 6.92
N ASP A 91 8.66 -21.34 7.04
CA ASP A 91 9.25 -21.86 8.28
C ASP A 91 9.42 -20.79 9.37
N ILE A 92 9.56 -21.26 10.63
CA ILE A 92 9.74 -20.44 11.84
C ILE A 92 10.97 -19.51 11.77
N GLU A 93 12.05 -19.91 11.10
CA GLU A 93 13.24 -19.08 10.94
C GLU A 93 13.07 -17.97 9.88
N MET A 94 12.03 -18.07 9.04
CA MET A 94 11.74 -17.10 7.98
C MET A 94 10.48 -16.31 8.33
N PHE A 95 9.37 -16.52 7.66
CA PHE A 95 8.15 -15.74 7.93
C PHE A 95 7.33 -16.26 9.12
N ASP A 96 7.51 -17.52 9.52
CA ASP A 96 6.73 -18.16 10.61
C ASP A 96 5.22 -17.99 10.38
N VAL A 97 4.76 -18.47 9.21
CA VAL A 97 3.42 -18.20 8.71
C VAL A 97 2.31 -18.71 9.63
N ASP A 98 2.58 -19.75 10.41
CA ASP A 98 1.64 -20.30 11.38
C ASP A 98 1.33 -19.32 12.52
N GLN A 99 2.31 -18.48 12.89
CA GLN A 99 2.14 -17.42 13.88
C GLN A 99 1.78 -16.07 13.25
N PHE A 100 2.36 -15.75 12.09
CA PHE A 100 2.29 -14.46 11.46
C PHE A 100 1.80 -14.58 10.00
N PRO A 101 0.52 -14.89 9.78
CA PRO A 101 -0.01 -15.19 8.44
C PRO A 101 -0.04 -13.99 7.50
N THR A 102 0.16 -12.77 8.02
CA THR A 102 0.08 -11.53 7.22
C THR A 102 1.19 -10.55 7.58
N ALA A 103 1.64 -9.80 6.58
CA ALA A 103 2.35 -8.54 6.77
C ALA A 103 1.42 -7.36 6.48
N THR A 104 1.68 -6.19 7.07
CA THR A 104 0.85 -4.99 6.86
C THR A 104 1.69 -3.74 6.67
N PHE A 105 1.23 -2.86 5.76
CA PHE A 105 1.75 -1.50 5.63
C PHE A 105 0.63 -0.50 5.86
N LYS A 106 0.92 0.57 6.61
CA LYS A 106 -0.02 1.65 6.87
C LYS A 106 0.68 2.99 6.75
N ALA A 107 0.05 3.91 6.04
CA ALA A 107 0.50 5.30 5.95
C ALA A 107 -0.71 6.23 5.89
N GLU A 108 -0.59 7.40 6.53
CA GLU A 108 -1.68 8.38 6.66
C GLU A 108 -1.34 9.71 5.99
N LYS A 109 -0.18 9.77 5.31
CA LYS A 109 0.29 11.01 4.70
C LYS A 109 1.19 10.72 3.51
N CYS A 110 0.98 11.48 2.43
CA CYS A 110 1.87 11.52 1.28
C CYS A 110 2.49 12.90 1.10
N ASN A 111 3.74 12.92 0.69
CA ASN A 111 4.46 14.14 0.32
C ASN A 111 4.71 14.10 -1.18
N LEU A 112 4.22 15.12 -1.89
CA LEU A 112 4.50 15.29 -3.32
C LEU A 112 5.96 15.72 -3.50
N THR A 113 6.72 14.98 -4.29
CA THR A 113 8.13 15.26 -4.60
C THR A 113 8.33 15.78 -6.02
N SER A 114 7.44 15.40 -6.95
CA SER A 114 7.39 15.95 -8.33
C SER A 114 5.94 15.89 -8.84
N ALA A 115 5.73 16.10 -10.13
CA ALA A 115 4.38 16.13 -10.72
C ALA A 115 3.59 14.83 -10.52
N THR A 116 4.27 13.68 -10.55
CA THR A 116 3.67 12.34 -10.40
C THR A 116 4.33 11.50 -9.31
N SER A 117 5.43 11.98 -8.71
CA SER A 117 6.20 11.23 -7.71
C SER A 117 5.86 11.68 -6.29
N PHE A 118 5.74 10.71 -5.42
CA PHE A 118 5.35 10.89 -4.01
C PHE A 118 6.27 10.09 -3.09
N THR A 119 6.23 10.46 -1.82
CA THR A 119 6.78 9.66 -0.75
C THR A 119 5.73 9.53 0.35
N SER A 120 5.44 8.33 0.78
CA SER A 120 4.56 8.05 1.91
C SER A 120 5.39 7.55 3.08
N ASP A 121 5.32 8.26 4.20
CA ASP A 121 5.95 7.82 5.44
C ASP A 121 4.93 7.01 6.24
N GLY A 122 5.27 5.77 6.52
CA GLY A 122 4.36 4.82 7.15
C GLY A 122 5.07 3.84 8.07
N THR A 123 4.35 2.79 8.43
CA THR A 123 4.84 1.67 9.23
C THR A 123 4.62 0.36 8.48
N LEU A 124 5.67 -0.44 8.41
CA LEU A 124 5.63 -1.81 7.92
C LEU A 124 5.71 -2.77 9.10
N THR A 125 4.80 -3.72 9.16
CA THR A 125 4.81 -4.80 10.13
C THR A 125 4.99 -6.12 9.39
N ILE A 126 6.03 -6.86 9.75
CA ILE A 126 6.27 -8.23 9.30
C ILE A 126 6.55 -9.05 10.54
N ARG A 127 5.91 -10.21 10.68
CA ARG A 127 5.90 -10.99 11.92
C ARG A 127 5.39 -10.12 13.08
N ASP A 128 6.12 -10.08 14.18
CA ASP A 128 5.85 -9.27 15.37
C ASP A 128 6.59 -7.92 15.40
N GLN A 129 7.34 -7.60 14.33
CA GLN A 129 8.17 -6.40 14.27
C GLN A 129 7.51 -5.31 13.42
N THR A 130 7.40 -4.10 13.99
CA THR A 130 6.87 -2.92 13.31
C THR A 130 7.96 -1.84 13.24
N HIS A 131 8.29 -1.40 12.04
CA HIS A 131 9.29 -0.36 11.82
C HIS A 131 8.76 0.74 10.90
N PRO A 132 9.21 2.00 11.08
CA PRO A 132 8.93 3.05 10.13
C PRO A 132 9.62 2.74 8.80
N ILE A 133 8.93 3.05 7.71
CA ILE A 133 9.46 2.93 6.36
C ILE A 133 8.98 4.11 5.52
N SER A 134 9.88 4.65 4.69
CA SER A 134 9.54 5.64 3.68
C SER A 134 9.32 4.90 2.35
N PHE A 135 8.15 5.10 1.77
CA PHE A 135 7.69 4.41 0.57
C PHE A 135 7.61 5.42 -0.58
N PRO A 136 8.66 5.50 -1.46
CA PRO A 136 8.60 6.32 -2.66
C PRO A 136 7.73 5.65 -3.71
N PHE A 137 6.91 6.39 -4.43
CA PHE A 137 6.10 5.86 -5.51
C PHE A 137 5.78 6.91 -6.56
N ASP A 138 5.56 6.46 -7.78
CA ASP A 138 4.95 7.23 -8.84
C ASP A 138 3.47 6.84 -8.97
N LEU A 139 2.62 7.84 -9.21
CA LEU A 139 1.19 7.66 -9.35
C LEU A 139 0.71 8.39 -10.60
N GLU A 140 0.14 7.64 -11.53
CA GLU A 140 -0.51 8.16 -12.72
C GLU A 140 -2.00 7.81 -12.68
N ILE A 141 -2.84 8.75 -13.10
CA ILE A 141 -4.29 8.55 -13.21
C ILE A 141 -4.67 8.66 -14.66
N GLU A 142 -5.34 7.63 -15.16
CA GLU A 142 -5.79 7.52 -16.54
C GLU A 142 -7.29 7.16 -16.61
N MET A 143 -7.87 7.28 -17.79
CA MET A 143 -9.22 6.76 -18.08
C MET A 143 -9.09 5.39 -18.73
N TYR A 144 -9.59 4.36 -18.07
CA TYR A 144 -9.62 3.00 -18.57
C TYR A 144 -11.08 2.51 -18.64
N ASP A 145 -11.51 2.09 -19.80
CA ASP A 145 -12.90 1.65 -20.06
C ASP A 145 -13.98 2.63 -19.56
N GLY A 146 -13.69 3.93 -19.65
CA GLY A 146 -14.60 5.01 -19.25
C GLY A 146 -14.66 5.29 -17.74
N GLN A 147 -13.81 4.64 -16.94
CA GLN A 147 -13.68 4.87 -15.50
C GLN A 147 -12.27 5.34 -15.16
N PRO A 148 -12.09 6.15 -14.10
CA PRO A 148 -10.78 6.47 -13.59
C PRO A 148 -10.06 5.22 -13.11
N ARG A 149 -8.77 5.12 -13.46
CA ARG A 149 -7.85 4.08 -13.05
C ARG A 149 -6.56 4.73 -12.60
N PHE A 150 -5.94 4.27 -11.53
CA PHE A 150 -4.57 4.65 -11.24
C PHE A 150 -3.59 3.52 -11.51
N HIS A 151 -2.38 3.91 -11.85
CA HIS A 151 -1.20 3.07 -11.94
C HIS A 151 -0.18 3.58 -10.92
N LEU A 152 0.18 2.75 -9.95
CA LEU A 152 1.16 3.03 -8.92
C LEU A 152 2.36 2.13 -9.11
N THR A 153 3.54 2.73 -9.27
CA THR A 153 4.81 2.01 -9.35
C THR A 153 5.74 2.42 -8.22
N SER A 154 6.48 1.45 -7.69
CA SER A 154 7.47 1.71 -6.64
C SER A 154 8.56 0.64 -6.62
N GLU A 155 9.72 1.03 -6.11
CA GLU A 155 10.75 0.11 -5.68
C GLU A 155 11.24 0.55 -4.30
N VAL A 156 11.19 -0.36 -3.32
CA VAL A 156 11.59 -0.09 -1.94
C VAL A 156 12.50 -1.21 -1.43
N THR A 157 13.55 -0.83 -0.70
CA THR A 157 14.45 -1.77 -0.04
C THR A 157 14.01 -2.02 1.39
N VAL A 158 13.82 -3.29 1.74
CA VAL A 158 13.45 -3.76 3.08
C VAL A 158 14.60 -4.55 3.67
N GLN A 159 15.02 -4.19 4.89
CA GLN A 159 16.04 -4.93 5.61
C GLN A 159 15.39 -6.08 6.38
N ARG A 160 15.43 -7.30 5.81
CA ARG A 160 14.70 -8.47 6.32
C ARG A 160 14.97 -8.81 7.77
N LEU A 161 16.21 -8.66 8.24
CA LEU A 161 16.60 -9.02 9.61
C LEU A 161 15.99 -8.09 10.66
N GLN A 162 15.65 -6.84 10.33
CA GLN A 162 14.93 -5.95 11.23
C GLN A 162 13.54 -6.48 11.60
N PHE A 163 12.96 -7.26 10.70
CA PHE A 163 11.64 -7.88 10.87
C PHE A 163 11.70 -9.33 11.36
N GLY A 164 12.90 -9.80 11.71
CA GLY A 164 13.09 -11.19 12.15
C GLY A 164 12.91 -12.22 11.02
N VAL A 165 12.94 -11.81 9.76
CA VAL A 165 12.90 -12.73 8.62
C VAL A 165 14.31 -13.24 8.32
N GLY A 166 14.50 -14.55 8.53
CA GLY A 166 15.80 -15.21 8.40
C GLY A 166 16.58 -15.21 9.70
N GLN A 167 16.16 -16.05 10.62
CA GLN A 167 16.85 -16.32 11.88
C GLN A 167 17.80 -17.52 11.75
N GLY A 168 18.55 -17.84 12.81
CA GLY A 168 19.40 -19.00 12.88
C GLY A 168 20.38 -19.09 11.70
N TYR A 169 20.31 -20.17 10.94
CA TYR A 169 21.15 -20.37 9.77
C TYR A 169 20.97 -19.27 8.72
N TRP A 170 19.76 -18.77 8.54
CA TRP A 170 19.41 -17.77 7.53
C TRP A 170 19.81 -16.33 7.91
N ALA A 171 20.34 -16.11 9.10
CA ALA A 171 20.81 -14.79 9.52
C ALA A 171 22.14 -14.37 8.85
N ASN A 172 22.84 -15.33 8.19
CA ASN A 172 24.10 -15.04 7.52
C ASN A 172 23.87 -14.19 6.25
N THR A 173 24.29 -12.93 6.32
CA THR A 173 24.13 -11.97 5.20
C THR A 173 25.08 -12.22 4.03
N SER A 174 26.10 -13.10 4.19
CA SER A 174 26.91 -13.56 3.06
C SER A 174 26.19 -14.60 2.22
N THR A 175 25.24 -15.32 2.80
CA THR A 175 24.40 -16.32 2.11
C THR A 175 23.17 -15.67 1.51
N ILE A 176 22.40 -14.91 2.32
CA ILE A 176 21.26 -14.12 1.87
C ILE A 176 21.47 -12.68 2.34
N PRO A 177 21.65 -11.70 1.46
CA PRO A 177 21.77 -10.29 1.82
C PRO A 177 20.64 -9.82 2.73
N ASN A 178 20.95 -8.83 3.60
CA ASN A 178 19.95 -8.24 4.47
C ASN A 178 18.90 -7.45 3.69
N ASP A 179 19.34 -6.80 2.61
CA ASP A 179 18.50 -5.98 1.76
C ASP A 179 17.71 -6.84 0.77
N VAL A 180 16.39 -6.70 0.81
CA VAL A 180 15.45 -7.29 -0.14
C VAL A 180 14.75 -6.15 -0.86
N VAL A 181 14.78 -6.18 -2.18
CA VAL A 181 14.10 -5.16 -3.01
C VAL A 181 12.69 -5.62 -3.30
N VAL A 182 11.71 -4.77 -2.99
CA VAL A 182 10.29 -5.00 -3.31
C VAL A 182 9.89 -4.05 -4.43
N SER A 183 9.54 -4.62 -5.59
CA SER A 183 9.01 -3.91 -6.75
C SER A 183 7.49 -4.01 -6.74
N ILE A 184 6.82 -2.89 -6.88
CA ILE A 184 5.36 -2.76 -6.82
C ILE A 184 4.90 -2.14 -8.13
N ASP A 185 3.97 -2.79 -8.77
CA ASP A 185 3.33 -2.37 -10.02
C ASP A 185 1.84 -2.69 -9.89
N VAL A 186 1.05 -1.68 -9.51
CA VAL A 186 -0.34 -1.85 -9.09
C VAL A 186 -1.26 -0.95 -9.90
N TYR A 187 -2.24 -1.58 -10.51
CA TYR A 187 -3.38 -0.92 -11.12
C TYR A 187 -4.60 -1.03 -10.21
N ALA A 188 -5.35 0.07 -10.08
CA ALA A 188 -6.60 0.05 -9.35
C ALA A 188 -7.68 0.88 -10.05
N ASN A 189 -8.87 0.32 -10.13
CA ASN A 189 -10.03 0.92 -10.76
C ASN A 189 -10.87 1.64 -9.70
N GLN A 190 -11.42 2.81 -10.05
CA GLN A 190 -12.36 3.53 -9.18
C GLN A 190 -13.70 2.80 -9.18
N ARG A 191 -14.28 2.60 -8.00
CA ARG A 191 -15.64 2.10 -7.82
C ARG A 191 -16.68 3.19 -7.66
#